data_9bb5e8fbb0254e905525a783ae147041
#
_entry.id   9bb5e8fbb0254e905525a783ae147041
#
_cell.length_a   1.000
_cell.length_b   1.000
_cell.length_c   1.000
_cell.angle_alpha   90.00
_cell.angle_beta   90.00
_cell.angle_gamma   90.00
#
_symmetry.space_group_name_H-M   'P 1'
#
loop_
_entity.id
_entity.type
_entity.pdbx_description
1 polymer ?
#
loop_
_entity_poly.entity_id
_entity_poly.type
_entity_poly.pdbx_seq_one_letter_code
_entity_poly.pdbx_strand_id
1 'polypeptide(L)'
;HDLLFLGDARLTPDPAAQPLAAVDAAKVAALRAEEQQLTAALAAKAEGEKVYAVTNVASATVQVLRRGNPEDPQESVSPSALACVKHASADFTRAQTEGERRLALAEWIVHPTNPLTRRVLVNRLWHHHFGIGLVDTPSDFGKGGGAPSHPELLDWLAEEFLQSGWSLKAMHRLICTSAAYRQSSVVSDQYS
;
A
#
# COMPACT_ATOMS: atom_id res chain seq x y z
N HIS A 1 -1.58 4.15 -27.16
CA HIS A 1 -0.84 5.34 -27.61
C HIS A 1 -1.06 6.47 -26.64
N ASP A 2 -0.47 6.46 -25.48
CA ASP A 2 -0.34 7.68 -24.71
C ASP A 2 0.93 7.60 -23.90
N LEU A 3 1.91 8.23 -24.46
CA LEU A 3 3.17 8.58 -23.84
C LEU A 3 2.90 9.41 -22.58
N LEU A 4 3.60 9.08 -21.54
CA LEU A 4 3.78 9.92 -20.35
C LEU A 4 3.89 11.39 -20.77
N PHE A 5 2.82 12.14 -20.59
CA PHE A 5 2.88 13.58 -20.56
C PHE A 5 3.46 13.99 -19.21
N LEU A 6 4.75 14.20 -19.16
CA LEU A 6 5.29 15.25 -18.30
C LEU A 6 4.63 16.51 -18.82
N GLY A 7 3.66 17.04 -18.06
CA GLY A 7 2.90 18.21 -18.43
C GLY A 7 3.84 19.32 -18.88
N ASP A 8 3.48 19.98 -19.97
CA ASP A 8 4.12 21.19 -20.47
C ASP A 8 4.26 22.19 -19.31
N ALA A 9 5.39 22.18 -18.66
CA ALA A 9 5.80 23.29 -17.81
C ALA A 9 6.10 24.47 -18.74
N ARG A 10 5.06 25.18 -19.15
CA ARG A 10 5.22 26.48 -19.77
C ARG A 10 5.77 27.42 -18.71
N LEU A 11 7.08 27.63 -18.72
CA LEU A 11 7.70 28.71 -18.00
C LEU A 11 7.13 30.01 -18.59
N THR A 12 6.16 30.59 -17.90
CA THR A 12 5.78 31.98 -18.18
C THR A 12 6.96 32.85 -17.76
N PRO A 13 7.51 33.71 -18.67
CA PRO A 13 8.60 34.58 -18.29
C PRO A 13 8.14 35.50 -17.15
N ASP A 14 8.90 35.56 -16.09
CA ASP A 14 8.70 36.54 -15.04
C ASP A 14 8.92 37.92 -15.62
N PRO A 15 7.94 38.84 -15.62
CA PRO A 15 8.11 40.20 -16.16
C PRO A 15 9.15 41.03 -15.40
N ALA A 16 9.63 40.58 -14.23
CA ALA A 16 10.68 41.21 -13.43
C ALA A 16 12.07 40.57 -13.67
N ALA A 17 12.18 39.57 -14.52
CA ALA A 17 13.46 38.94 -14.80
C ALA A 17 14.41 39.91 -15.48
N GLN A 18 15.50 40.22 -14.81
CA GLN A 18 16.62 40.98 -15.41
C GLN A 18 17.11 40.25 -16.68
N PRO A 19 17.47 40.99 -17.76
CA PRO A 19 17.98 40.38 -18.97
C PRO A 19 19.20 39.52 -18.61
N LEU A 20 19.09 38.22 -18.85
CA LEU A 20 20.18 37.26 -18.70
C LEU A 20 21.39 37.81 -19.46
N ALA A 21 22.52 38.02 -18.76
CA ALA A 21 23.80 38.36 -19.37
C ALA A 21 24.05 37.42 -20.55
N ALA A 22 24.61 37.95 -21.64
CA ALA A 22 24.77 37.27 -22.91
C ALA A 22 25.17 35.80 -22.72
N VAL A 23 24.21 34.90 -22.94
CA VAL A 23 24.42 33.47 -22.79
C VAL A 23 25.44 33.07 -23.83
N ASP A 24 26.57 32.53 -23.38
CA ASP A 24 27.66 32.10 -24.27
C ASP A 24 27.08 31.10 -25.30
N ALA A 25 27.06 31.53 -26.56
CA ALA A 25 26.49 30.76 -27.66
C ALA A 25 27.14 29.37 -27.80
N ALA A 26 28.43 29.26 -27.42
CA ALA A 26 29.14 27.98 -27.41
C ALA A 26 28.60 27.05 -26.33
N LYS A 27 28.26 27.56 -25.15
CA LYS A 27 27.69 26.79 -24.06
C LYS A 27 26.26 26.32 -24.38
N VAL A 28 25.46 27.15 -25.05
CA VAL A 28 24.13 26.78 -25.53
C VAL A 28 24.21 25.67 -26.58
N ALA A 29 25.17 25.80 -27.52
CA ALA A 29 25.37 24.75 -28.53
C ALA A 29 25.83 23.42 -27.92
N ALA A 30 26.71 23.46 -26.91
CA ALA A 30 27.14 22.25 -26.18
C ALA A 30 25.97 21.58 -25.43
N LEU A 31 25.15 22.36 -24.72
CA LEU A 31 23.97 21.84 -24.02
C LEU A 31 22.93 21.23 -24.97
N ARG A 32 22.72 21.84 -26.14
CA ARG A 32 21.82 21.28 -27.16
C ARG A 32 22.37 20.00 -27.77
N ALA A 33 23.68 19.88 -27.95
CA ALA A 33 24.29 18.64 -28.42
C ALA A 33 24.14 17.52 -27.36
N GLU A 34 24.32 17.83 -26.09
CA GLU A 34 24.12 16.90 -24.97
C GLU A 34 22.65 16.47 -24.86
N GLU A 35 21.70 17.41 -24.97
CA GLU A 35 20.26 17.14 -24.99
C GLU A 35 19.88 16.17 -26.13
N GLN A 36 20.43 16.39 -27.33
CA GLN A 36 20.21 15.52 -28.48
C GLN A 36 20.77 14.10 -28.23
N GLN A 37 21.96 14.00 -27.64
CA GLN A 37 22.56 12.72 -27.31
C GLN A 37 21.75 11.98 -26.24
N LEU A 38 21.31 12.66 -25.21
CA LEU A 38 20.47 12.07 -24.16
C LEU A 38 19.10 11.64 -24.71
N THR A 39 18.51 12.46 -25.58
CA THR A 39 17.23 12.12 -26.23
C THR A 39 17.36 10.89 -27.12
N ALA A 40 18.46 10.78 -27.91
CA ALA A 40 18.74 9.60 -28.72
C ALA A 40 18.99 8.35 -27.85
N ALA A 41 19.72 8.51 -26.73
CA ALA A 41 19.97 7.41 -25.80
C ALA A 41 18.66 6.96 -25.07
N LEU A 42 17.77 7.89 -24.76
CA LEU A 42 16.44 7.56 -24.22
C LEU A 42 15.57 6.87 -25.26
N ALA A 43 15.55 7.34 -26.50
CA ALA A 43 14.82 6.69 -27.58
C ALA A 43 15.32 5.26 -27.85
N ALA A 44 16.64 5.03 -27.79
CA ALA A 44 17.21 3.69 -27.89
C ALA A 44 16.83 2.76 -26.72
N LYS A 45 16.56 3.30 -25.55
CA LYS A 45 16.05 2.56 -24.38
C LYS A 45 14.53 2.38 -24.37
N ALA A 46 13.81 3.12 -25.21
CA ALA A 46 12.34 3.09 -25.23
C ALA A 46 11.74 1.77 -25.77
N GLU A 47 12.56 0.88 -26.32
CA GLU A 47 12.17 -0.51 -26.62
C GLU A 47 12.33 -1.49 -25.44
N GLY A 48 12.30 -0.97 -24.22
CA GLY A 48 12.23 -1.78 -23.02
C GLY A 48 10.98 -2.65 -22.97
N GLU A 49 11.05 -3.71 -22.19
CA GLU A 49 9.93 -4.63 -21.96
C GLU A 49 8.67 -3.85 -21.59
N LYS A 50 7.59 -4.07 -22.36
CA LYS A 50 6.29 -3.43 -22.09
C LYS A 50 5.70 -4.06 -20.85
N VAL A 51 5.58 -3.28 -19.78
CA VAL A 51 4.93 -3.69 -18.54
C VAL A 51 3.54 -3.07 -18.42
N TYR A 52 2.60 -3.82 -17.85
CA TYR A 52 1.33 -3.26 -17.49
C TYR A 52 1.53 -2.32 -16.29
N ALA A 53 1.17 -1.07 -16.44
CA ALA A 53 1.22 -0.09 -15.37
C ALA A 53 -0.16 0.56 -15.18
N VAL A 54 -0.49 0.84 -13.93
CA VAL A 54 -1.70 1.58 -13.60
C VAL A 54 -1.46 3.06 -13.88
N THR A 55 -2.27 3.62 -14.78
CA THR A 55 -2.26 5.07 -15.04
C THR A 55 -3.21 5.78 -14.10
N ASN A 56 -2.86 7.02 -13.75
CA ASN A 56 -3.71 7.85 -12.92
C ASN A 56 -4.84 8.43 -13.77
N VAL A 57 -6.08 8.13 -13.41
CA VAL A 57 -7.29 8.63 -14.07
C VAL A 57 -8.13 9.43 -13.09
N ALA A 58 -9.01 10.29 -13.63
CA ALA A 58 -9.99 10.98 -12.80
C ALA A 58 -10.88 9.96 -12.08
N SER A 59 -11.16 10.21 -10.82
CA SER A 59 -12.00 9.32 -10.01
C SER A 59 -13.45 9.32 -10.50
N ALA A 60 -13.98 8.13 -10.74
CA ALA A 60 -15.39 7.98 -11.04
C ALA A 60 -16.26 8.29 -9.79
N THR A 61 -17.42 8.89 -10.02
CA THR A 61 -18.45 9.03 -8.99
C THR A 61 -19.07 7.66 -8.71
N VAL A 62 -19.08 7.27 -7.45
CA VAL A 62 -19.70 6.02 -7.00
C VAL A 62 -21.05 6.33 -6.37
N GLN A 63 -22.06 5.54 -6.72
CA GLN A 63 -23.43 5.68 -6.20
C GLN A 63 -23.86 4.40 -5.49
N VAL A 64 -24.69 4.55 -4.48
CA VAL A 64 -25.38 3.42 -3.87
C VAL A 64 -26.36 2.87 -4.90
N LEU A 65 -26.35 1.56 -5.11
CA LEU A 65 -27.27 0.89 -6.02
C LEU A 65 -28.38 0.23 -5.22
N ARG A 66 -29.63 0.53 -5.53
CA ARG A 66 -30.78 -0.09 -4.87
C ARG A 66 -30.77 -1.61 -5.12
N ARG A 67 -30.56 -2.37 -4.06
CA ARG A 67 -30.42 -3.84 -4.12
C ARG A 67 -29.38 -4.33 -5.14
N GLY A 68 -28.35 -3.51 -5.43
CA GLY A 68 -27.32 -3.84 -6.41
C GLY A 68 -27.73 -3.65 -7.88
N ASN A 69 -28.89 -3.05 -8.16
CA ASN A 69 -29.36 -2.80 -9.53
C ASN A 69 -28.63 -1.59 -10.15
N PRO A 70 -27.81 -1.77 -11.21
CA PRO A 70 -27.10 -0.67 -11.87
C PRO A 70 -28.03 0.37 -12.54
N GLU A 71 -29.26 -0.02 -12.85
CA GLU A 71 -30.24 0.86 -13.50
C GLU A 71 -31.03 1.74 -12.50
N ASP A 72 -30.84 1.49 -11.18
CA ASP A 72 -31.50 2.27 -10.13
C ASP A 72 -30.44 2.85 -9.16
N PRO A 73 -29.59 3.80 -9.64
CA PRO A 73 -28.60 4.47 -8.81
C PRO A 73 -29.30 5.43 -7.84
N GLN A 74 -28.83 5.42 -6.60
CA GLN A 74 -29.31 6.29 -5.53
C GLN A 74 -28.31 7.43 -5.27
N GLU A 75 -28.07 7.78 -4.02
CA GLU A 75 -27.16 8.82 -3.60
C GLU A 75 -25.71 8.54 -3.94
N SER A 76 -24.95 9.60 -4.24
CA SER A 76 -23.51 9.50 -4.43
C SER A 76 -22.82 9.35 -3.09
N VAL A 77 -21.81 8.47 -3.02
CA VAL A 77 -21.03 8.24 -1.83
C VAL A 77 -19.61 8.76 -1.99
N SER A 78 -19.10 9.36 -0.93
CA SER A 78 -17.70 9.75 -0.83
C SER A 78 -16.84 8.56 -0.39
N PRO A 79 -15.58 8.45 -0.87
CA PRO A 79 -14.67 7.43 -0.38
C PRO A 79 -14.44 7.59 1.11
N SER A 80 -14.44 6.47 1.82
CA SER A 80 -14.23 6.44 3.26
C SER A 80 -13.54 5.14 3.69
N ALA A 81 -12.94 5.16 4.87
CA ALA A 81 -12.42 3.96 5.51
C ALA A 81 -13.51 3.28 6.37
N LEU A 82 -13.19 2.09 6.89
CA LEU A 82 -14.10 1.35 7.77
C LEU A 82 -14.32 2.11 9.09
N ALA A 83 -15.54 2.55 9.35
CA ALA A 83 -15.91 3.30 10.55
C ALA A 83 -15.73 2.52 11.87
N CYS A 84 -15.66 1.19 11.80
CA CYS A 84 -15.41 0.34 12.98
C CYS A 84 -13.97 0.46 13.50
N VAL A 85 -13.02 0.94 12.68
CA VAL A 85 -11.63 1.17 13.08
C VAL A 85 -11.49 2.60 13.60
N LYS A 86 -11.87 2.81 14.85
CA LYS A 86 -12.04 4.14 15.45
C LYS A 86 -10.77 5.01 15.53
N HIS A 87 -9.60 4.40 15.52
CA HIS A 87 -8.33 5.09 15.75
C HIS A 87 -7.50 5.33 14.47
N ALA A 88 -7.98 4.86 13.33
CA ALA A 88 -7.36 5.09 12.04
C ALA A 88 -8.39 5.74 11.11
N SER A 89 -8.39 7.07 11.04
CA SER A 89 -9.18 7.78 10.03
C SER A 89 -8.36 7.96 8.76
N ALA A 90 -8.93 7.62 7.61
CA ALA A 90 -8.35 8.01 6.33
C ALA A 90 -9.02 9.30 5.86
N ASP A 91 -8.22 10.29 5.54
CA ASP A 91 -8.71 11.51 4.93
C ASP A 91 -8.71 11.38 3.40
N PHE A 92 -9.83 10.96 2.85
CA PHE A 92 -10.04 10.89 1.41
C PHE A 92 -10.52 12.21 0.80
N THR A 93 -10.75 13.25 1.59
CA THR A 93 -11.36 14.50 1.12
C THR A 93 -10.43 15.27 0.17
N ARG A 94 -9.11 15.08 0.33
CA ARG A 94 -8.07 15.70 -0.51
C ARG A 94 -7.74 14.88 -1.75
N ALA A 95 -8.19 13.65 -1.82
CA ALA A 95 -7.87 12.73 -2.92
C ALA A 95 -8.78 13.00 -4.12
N GLN A 96 -8.28 13.77 -5.09
CA GLN A 96 -9.00 14.15 -6.30
C GLN A 96 -8.87 13.11 -7.40
N THR A 97 -7.77 12.37 -7.40
CA THR A 97 -7.46 11.36 -8.41
C THR A 97 -7.57 9.96 -7.82
N GLU A 98 -7.70 8.97 -8.69
CA GLU A 98 -7.73 7.55 -8.32
C GLU A 98 -6.42 7.12 -7.62
N GLY A 99 -5.28 7.65 -8.07
CA GLY A 99 -3.99 7.37 -7.45
C GLY A 99 -3.89 7.89 -6.02
N GLU A 100 -4.37 9.11 -5.77
CA GLU A 100 -4.41 9.70 -4.43
C GLU A 100 -5.34 8.93 -3.49
N ARG A 101 -6.48 8.45 -3.99
CA ARG A 101 -7.40 7.60 -3.22
C ARG A 101 -6.76 6.28 -2.83
N ARG A 102 -6.02 5.64 -3.74
CA ARG A 102 -5.28 4.41 -3.45
C ARG A 102 -4.16 4.65 -2.44
N LEU A 103 -3.45 5.77 -2.55
CA LEU A 103 -2.42 6.14 -1.59
C LEU A 103 -3.01 6.35 -0.20
N ALA A 104 -4.09 7.12 -0.07
CA ALA A 104 -4.78 7.33 1.19
C ALA A 104 -5.28 6.02 1.82
N LEU A 105 -5.79 5.09 1.00
CA LEU A 105 -6.17 3.76 1.46
C LEU A 105 -4.97 2.95 1.94
N ALA A 106 -3.86 2.97 1.19
CA ALA A 106 -2.63 2.27 1.57
C ALA A 106 -2.07 2.80 2.89
N GLU A 107 -2.03 4.11 3.07
CA GLU A 107 -1.61 4.76 4.32
C GLU A 107 -2.52 4.36 5.49
N TRP A 108 -3.83 4.30 5.27
CA TRP A 108 -4.77 3.83 6.29
C TRP A 108 -4.56 2.36 6.66
N ILE A 109 -4.31 1.49 5.68
CA ILE A 109 -4.06 0.06 5.91
C ILE A 109 -2.84 -0.15 6.80
N VAL A 110 -1.74 0.57 6.53
CA VAL A 110 -0.49 0.43 7.29
C VAL A 110 -0.38 1.37 8.48
N HIS A 111 -1.41 2.14 8.77
CA HIS A 111 -1.37 3.14 9.83
C HIS A 111 -1.07 2.48 11.19
N PRO A 112 -0.16 3.06 12.01
CA PRO A 112 0.22 2.47 13.30
C PRO A 112 -0.95 2.25 14.25
N THR A 113 -2.01 3.04 14.15
CA THR A 113 -3.21 2.89 14.99
C THR A 113 -4.24 1.92 14.41
N ASN A 114 -4.01 1.38 13.20
CA ASN A 114 -4.88 0.36 12.64
C ASN A 114 -4.49 -1.02 13.18
N PRO A 115 -5.28 -1.62 14.07
CA PRO A 115 -4.91 -2.88 14.69
C PRO A 115 -5.14 -4.08 13.77
N LEU A 116 -6.03 -3.95 12.77
CA LEU A 116 -6.50 -5.09 11.98
C LEU A 116 -5.40 -5.70 11.12
N THR A 117 -4.69 -4.88 10.35
CA THR A 117 -3.68 -5.36 9.40
C THR A 117 -2.59 -6.18 10.09
N ARG A 118 -2.10 -5.67 11.22
CA ARG A 118 -1.03 -6.33 11.99
C ARG A 118 -1.53 -7.66 12.59
N ARG A 119 -2.70 -7.65 13.23
CA ARG A 119 -3.28 -8.86 13.82
C ARG A 119 -3.55 -9.95 12.78
N VAL A 120 -4.09 -9.58 11.62
CA VAL A 120 -4.33 -10.52 10.53
C VAL A 120 -3.03 -11.14 10.02
N LEU A 121 -1.99 -10.32 9.81
CA LEU A 121 -0.70 -10.80 9.31
C LEU A 121 -0.02 -11.74 10.32
N VAL A 122 0.10 -11.35 11.59
CA VAL A 122 0.75 -12.20 12.59
C VAL A 122 -0.04 -13.47 12.87
N ASN A 123 -1.37 -13.42 12.81
CA ASN A 123 -2.20 -14.61 12.92
C ASN A 123 -1.96 -15.59 11.76
N ARG A 124 -1.80 -15.08 10.53
CA ARG A 124 -1.44 -15.91 9.38
C ARG A 124 -0.05 -16.51 9.50
N LEU A 125 0.93 -15.74 9.95
CA LEU A 125 2.26 -16.26 10.25
C LEU A 125 2.20 -17.37 11.29
N TRP A 126 1.47 -17.15 12.40
CA TRP A 126 1.26 -18.15 13.43
C TRP A 126 0.59 -19.41 12.87
N HIS A 127 -0.48 -19.25 12.09
CA HIS A 127 -1.17 -20.36 11.45
C HIS A 127 -0.24 -21.22 10.58
N HIS A 128 0.64 -20.59 9.80
CA HIS A 128 1.59 -21.33 8.96
C HIS A 128 2.67 -22.07 9.76
N HIS A 129 2.96 -21.67 10.99
CA HIS A 129 3.93 -22.36 11.84
C HIS A 129 3.32 -23.46 12.70
N PHE A 130 2.09 -23.27 13.16
CA PHE A 130 1.44 -24.18 14.12
C PHE A 130 0.25 -24.95 13.54
N GLY A 131 -0.13 -24.70 12.29
CA GLY A 131 -1.26 -25.35 11.63
C GLY A 131 -2.62 -24.74 11.95
N ILE A 132 -2.76 -24.01 13.05
CA ILE A 132 -3.95 -23.26 13.44
C ILE A 132 -3.56 -21.86 13.89
N GLY A 133 -4.39 -20.84 13.58
CA GLY A 133 -4.18 -19.47 14.02
C GLY A 133 -4.56 -19.25 15.47
N LEU A 134 -4.08 -18.16 16.07
CA LEU A 134 -4.61 -17.67 17.35
C LEU A 134 -6.09 -17.31 17.24
N VAL A 135 -6.49 -16.81 16.06
CA VAL A 135 -7.86 -16.80 15.58
C VAL A 135 -7.97 -17.90 14.53
N ASP A 136 -8.82 -18.88 14.77
CA ASP A 136 -9.00 -20.06 13.92
C ASP A 136 -9.65 -19.77 12.56
N THR A 137 -10.27 -18.59 12.42
CA THR A 137 -10.82 -18.03 11.17
C THR A 137 -9.89 -16.97 10.56
N PRO A 138 -8.76 -17.33 9.93
CA PRO A 138 -7.72 -16.37 9.53
C PRO A 138 -8.16 -15.37 8.45
N SER A 139 -9.29 -15.60 7.82
CA SER A 139 -9.89 -14.69 6.83
C SER A 139 -11.11 -13.93 7.36
N ASP A 140 -11.52 -14.16 8.60
CA ASP A 140 -12.64 -13.46 9.24
C ASP A 140 -12.26 -13.04 10.67
N PHE A 141 -11.94 -11.76 10.82
CA PHE A 141 -11.70 -11.09 12.09
C PHE A 141 -12.91 -10.23 12.51
N GLY A 142 -14.03 -10.41 11.81
CA GLY A 142 -15.27 -9.71 12.07
C GLY A 142 -16.14 -10.39 13.12
N LYS A 143 -17.40 -9.93 13.19
CA LYS A 143 -18.38 -10.44 14.15
C LYS A 143 -18.72 -11.92 13.94
N GLY A 144 -18.56 -12.44 12.72
CA GLY A 144 -18.81 -13.86 12.38
C GLY A 144 -17.59 -14.75 12.61
N GLY A 145 -16.42 -14.18 12.84
CA GLY A 145 -15.19 -14.93 13.04
C GLY A 145 -15.04 -15.47 14.46
N GLY A 146 -14.04 -16.35 14.63
CA GLY A 146 -13.67 -16.91 15.92
C GLY A 146 -13.08 -15.87 16.87
N ALA A 147 -13.26 -16.08 18.17
CA ALA A 147 -12.54 -15.29 19.17
C ALA A 147 -11.08 -15.77 19.25
N PRO A 148 -10.12 -14.87 19.51
CA PRO A 148 -8.73 -15.28 19.67
C PRO A 148 -8.56 -16.16 20.92
N SER A 149 -7.85 -17.28 20.77
CA SER A 149 -7.53 -18.18 21.88
C SER A 149 -6.64 -17.52 22.93
N HIS A 150 -5.73 -16.65 22.49
CA HIS A 150 -4.78 -15.92 23.33
C HIS A 150 -4.73 -14.46 22.86
N PRO A 151 -5.68 -13.60 23.26
CA PRO A 151 -5.80 -12.23 22.76
C PRO A 151 -4.56 -11.37 23.08
N GLU A 152 -4.01 -11.52 24.28
CA GLU A 152 -2.82 -10.77 24.70
C GLU A 152 -1.57 -11.15 23.88
N LEU A 153 -1.42 -12.41 23.54
CA LEU A 153 -0.33 -12.87 22.68
C LEU A 153 -0.48 -12.32 21.24
N LEU A 154 -1.72 -12.34 20.72
CA LEU A 154 -2.00 -11.79 19.41
C LEU A 154 -1.67 -10.31 19.35
N ASP A 155 -2.03 -9.55 20.38
CA ASP A 155 -1.77 -8.11 20.47
C ASP A 155 -0.28 -7.82 20.63
N TRP A 156 0.41 -8.59 21.46
CA TRP A 156 1.85 -8.46 21.63
C TRP A 156 2.62 -8.76 20.33
N LEU A 157 2.28 -9.86 19.63
CA LEU A 157 2.90 -10.17 18.33
C LEU A 157 2.63 -9.08 17.28
N ALA A 158 1.43 -8.50 17.28
CA ALA A 158 1.07 -7.43 16.37
C ALA A 158 1.90 -6.15 16.65
N GLU A 159 2.20 -5.87 17.92
CA GLU A 159 3.04 -4.75 18.31
C GLU A 159 4.51 -5.00 17.97
N GLU A 160 5.05 -6.18 18.26
CA GLU A 160 6.41 -6.59 17.87
C GLU A 160 6.62 -6.51 16.36
N PHE A 161 5.60 -6.87 15.58
CA PHE A 161 5.67 -6.75 14.12
C PHE A 161 5.80 -5.30 13.66
N LEU A 162 5.07 -4.37 14.30
CA LEU A 162 5.21 -2.94 14.03
C LEU A 162 6.60 -2.43 14.43
N GLN A 163 7.05 -2.76 15.65
CA GLN A 163 8.34 -2.30 16.20
C GLN A 163 9.53 -2.85 15.42
N SER A 164 9.41 -4.05 14.86
CA SER A 164 10.43 -4.62 13.96
C SER A 164 10.46 -4.01 12.57
N GLY A 165 9.68 -2.96 12.30
CA GLY A 165 9.56 -2.31 10.98
C GLY A 165 8.91 -3.22 9.93
N TRP A 166 7.88 -3.97 10.30
CA TRP A 166 7.15 -4.90 9.42
C TRP A 166 8.03 -6.04 8.88
N SER A 167 9.03 -6.47 9.66
CA SER A 167 9.99 -7.49 9.25
C SER A 167 9.43 -8.90 9.42
N LEU A 168 8.99 -9.53 8.33
CA LEU A 168 8.58 -10.92 8.32
C LEU A 168 9.69 -11.85 8.82
N LYS A 169 10.95 -11.57 8.45
CA LYS A 169 12.12 -12.36 8.90
C LYS A 169 12.30 -12.30 10.42
N ALA A 170 12.09 -11.14 11.04
CA ALA A 170 12.14 -11.00 12.49
C ALA A 170 11.04 -11.83 13.16
N MET A 171 9.82 -11.77 12.64
CA MET A 171 8.70 -12.55 13.16
C MET A 171 8.90 -14.06 13.01
N HIS A 172 9.36 -14.54 11.86
CA HIS A 172 9.71 -15.96 11.69
C HIS A 172 10.76 -16.40 12.71
N ARG A 173 11.81 -15.61 12.90
CA ARG A 173 12.84 -15.91 13.91
C ARG A 173 12.25 -15.96 15.32
N LEU A 174 11.44 -14.97 15.69
CA LEU A 174 10.80 -14.88 16.99
C LEU A 174 9.95 -16.15 17.27
N ILE A 175 9.11 -16.54 16.32
CA ILE A 175 8.25 -17.72 16.45
C ILE A 175 9.10 -19.00 16.54
N CYS A 176 10.03 -19.22 15.59
CA CYS A 176 10.83 -20.46 15.54
C CYS A 176 11.79 -20.62 16.71
N THR A 177 12.23 -19.54 17.35
CA THR A 177 13.09 -19.60 18.54
C THR A 177 12.31 -19.66 19.86
N SER A 178 10.99 -19.52 19.82
CA SER A 178 10.14 -19.58 21.00
C SER A 178 10.15 -20.98 21.65
N ALA A 179 9.91 -21.03 22.95
CA ALA A 179 9.79 -22.29 23.67
C ALA A 179 8.59 -23.11 23.12
N ALA A 180 7.49 -22.44 22.78
CA ALA A 180 6.31 -23.08 22.22
C ALA A 180 6.60 -23.84 20.92
N TYR A 181 7.37 -23.24 19.99
CA TYR A 181 7.71 -23.87 18.72
C TYR A 181 8.70 -25.03 18.87
N ARG A 182 9.59 -24.95 19.88
CA ARG A 182 10.62 -25.96 20.13
C ARG A 182 10.16 -27.12 21.02
N GLN A 183 8.93 -27.10 21.49
CA GLN A 183 8.36 -28.22 22.21
C GLN A 183 8.18 -29.42 21.28
N SER A 184 8.66 -30.61 21.70
CA SER A 184 8.34 -31.85 21.05
C SER A 184 7.02 -32.40 21.63
N SER A 185 6.10 -32.83 20.74
CA SER A 185 4.96 -33.62 21.19
C SER A 185 5.47 -34.98 21.63
N VAL A 186 5.44 -35.25 22.91
CA VAL A 186 5.63 -36.63 23.42
C VAL A 186 4.30 -37.35 23.27
N VAL A 187 4.19 -38.23 22.28
CA VAL A 187 3.11 -39.17 22.25
C VAL A 187 3.34 -40.13 23.46
N SER A 188 2.62 -39.91 24.55
CA SER A 188 2.68 -40.86 25.65
C SER A 188 1.88 -42.09 25.22
N ASP A 189 2.57 -43.21 25.06
CA ASP A 189 1.96 -44.55 24.87
C ASP A 189 1.21 -45.06 26.13
N GLN A 190 0.68 -44.14 26.96
CA GLN A 190 0.02 -44.48 28.23
C GLN A 190 -1.49 -44.72 28.11
N TYR A 191 -2.02 -44.97 26.91
CA TYR A 191 -3.38 -45.48 26.74
C TYR A 191 -3.33 -46.83 25.99
N SER A 192 -2.72 -47.84 26.63
CA SER A 192 -2.92 -49.24 26.30
C SER A 192 -3.71 -49.89 27.43
#